data_d85022daabb81a45fa4155d242e4e6ea
#
_entry.id   d85022daabb81a45fa4155d242e4e6ea
#
_cell.length_a   1.000
_cell.length_b   1.000
_cell.length_c   1.000
_cell.angle_alpha   90.00
_cell.angle_beta   90.00
_cell.angle_gamma   90.00
#
_symmetry.space_group_name_H-M   'P 1'
#
loop_
_entity.id
_entity.type
_entity.pdbx_description
1 polymer ?
#
loop_
_entity_poly.entity_id
_entity_poly.type
_entity_poly.pdbx_seq_one_letter_code
_entity_poly.pdbx_strand_id
1 'polypeptide(L)'
;MEVYLVGGAVRDKLLDIPVYDQDWVVVGATAEQMLNAGYSPVGKEFPVFLHPKTKQEYALARTERKTGQGYKGFECFFSPDVTLEEDLLRRDLTINAIAMDSQGALYDPYAGQQDLQDRILRHVSEAFVEDPLRVLRVARFAAKLAPLGFRVADETMQLMQSIVASGELSALTAERVWQEWHKSLLTPAPQQFLAILRQCGALAVVLPEIDALFGVPQPEKWHPEIDTGIHTLLVAEQAAKLSSSAVVRFAAQVHDLGKGVTPPSEWPSHKMHCHTGLKLIKQLCERVRVPNEFRDLALMVCEQHSNIHRAAELKPQTIVKIFNKLDVWRKAERLNDILLCCQADHAGRQGLQDHPYPQAERIQLAYQAALSVEVQSVIQDGFKGPAIRDEQERRRIEAVKAALLNA
;
A
#
# COMPACT_ATOMS: atom_id res chain seq x y z
N MET A 1 23.02 -6.46 -32.27
CA MET A 1 22.08 -6.70 -31.17
C MET A 1 22.88 -6.78 -29.88
N GLU A 2 22.72 -5.81 -29.05
CA GLU A 2 23.36 -5.72 -27.71
C GLU A 2 22.28 -5.83 -26.64
N VAL A 3 22.62 -6.45 -25.51
CA VAL A 3 21.64 -6.73 -24.46
C VAL A 3 22.18 -6.22 -23.13
N TYR A 4 21.35 -5.47 -22.43
CA TYR A 4 21.71 -4.85 -21.16
C TYR A 4 20.66 -5.15 -20.09
N LEU A 5 21.12 -5.55 -18.90
CA LEU A 5 20.29 -5.53 -17.69
C LEU A 5 20.06 -4.06 -17.29
N VAL A 6 18.83 -3.68 -16.94
CA VAL A 6 18.50 -2.27 -16.70
C VAL A 6 17.59 -2.07 -15.47
N GLY A 7 17.47 -0.83 -15.05
CA GLY A 7 16.45 -0.38 -14.09
C GLY A 7 16.64 -0.91 -12.69
N GLY A 8 15.54 -1.39 -12.11
CA GLY A 8 15.50 -1.85 -10.71
C GLY A 8 16.49 -2.93 -10.37
N ALA A 9 16.76 -3.85 -11.31
CA ALA A 9 17.69 -4.95 -11.10
C ALA A 9 19.14 -4.47 -10.92
N VAL A 10 19.59 -3.50 -11.75
CA VAL A 10 20.94 -2.91 -11.64
C VAL A 10 21.04 -2.12 -10.35
N ARG A 11 20.07 -1.26 -10.05
CA ARG A 11 20.01 -0.52 -8.80
C ARG A 11 20.09 -1.43 -7.57
N ASP A 12 19.24 -2.45 -7.51
CA ASP A 12 19.14 -3.35 -6.36
C ASP A 12 20.45 -4.15 -6.19
N LYS A 13 21.09 -4.56 -7.31
CA LYS A 13 22.44 -5.17 -7.29
C LYS A 13 23.52 -4.24 -6.76
N LEU A 14 23.51 -2.96 -7.15
CA LEU A 14 24.47 -1.96 -6.68
C LEU A 14 24.25 -1.57 -5.21
N LEU A 15 23.03 -1.76 -4.69
CA LEU A 15 22.68 -1.54 -3.30
C LEU A 15 22.88 -2.79 -2.42
N ASP A 16 23.31 -3.91 -3.00
CA ASP A 16 23.46 -5.21 -2.33
C ASP A 16 22.14 -5.70 -1.67
N ILE A 17 21.02 -5.46 -2.34
CA ILE A 17 19.70 -5.94 -1.92
C ILE A 17 19.17 -7.00 -2.91
N PRO A 18 18.30 -7.93 -2.45
CA PRO A 18 17.80 -9.00 -3.31
C PRO A 18 17.14 -8.49 -4.59
N VAL A 19 17.55 -9.07 -5.72
CA VAL A 19 16.97 -8.80 -7.04
C VAL A 19 15.93 -9.88 -7.34
N TYR A 20 14.67 -9.49 -7.49
CA TYR A 20 13.57 -10.41 -7.76
C TYR A 20 13.18 -10.43 -9.24
N ASP A 21 13.14 -9.27 -9.88
CA ASP A 21 12.77 -9.12 -11.29
C ASP A 21 13.96 -8.56 -12.10
N GLN A 22 14.12 -9.05 -13.30
CA GLN A 22 15.20 -8.64 -14.20
C GLN A 22 14.61 -8.18 -15.52
N ASP A 23 14.75 -6.89 -15.80
CA ASP A 23 14.36 -6.27 -17.05
C ASP A 23 15.59 -6.10 -17.96
N TRP A 24 15.44 -6.49 -19.22
CA TRP A 24 16.49 -6.41 -20.22
C TRP A 24 16.11 -5.45 -21.33
N VAL A 25 17.06 -4.64 -21.79
CA VAL A 25 16.92 -3.80 -22.98
C VAL A 25 17.78 -4.37 -24.08
N VAL A 26 17.20 -4.42 -25.27
CA VAL A 26 17.86 -4.88 -26.51
C VAL A 26 18.05 -3.69 -27.44
N VAL A 27 19.29 -3.38 -27.77
CA VAL A 27 19.70 -2.30 -28.66
C VAL A 27 20.12 -2.88 -30.01
N GLY A 28 19.82 -2.20 -31.11
CA GLY A 28 20.24 -2.57 -32.44
C GLY A 28 19.54 -3.82 -32.99
N ALA A 29 18.28 -4.06 -32.60
CA ALA A 29 17.48 -5.18 -33.11
C ALA A 29 16.07 -4.74 -33.52
N THR A 30 15.49 -5.51 -34.45
CA THR A 30 14.08 -5.39 -34.82
C THR A 30 13.23 -6.44 -34.14
N ALA A 31 11.90 -6.21 -34.08
CA ALA A 31 10.95 -7.20 -33.59
C ALA A 31 11.03 -8.53 -34.33
N GLU A 32 11.26 -8.48 -35.64
CA GLU A 32 11.42 -9.66 -36.49
C GLU A 32 12.68 -10.47 -36.11
N GLN A 33 13.79 -9.80 -35.84
CA GLN A 33 15.02 -10.47 -35.36
C GLN A 33 14.81 -11.14 -34.00
N MET A 34 14.03 -10.52 -33.07
CA MET A 34 13.69 -11.13 -31.80
C MET A 34 12.84 -12.39 -31.99
N LEU A 35 11.83 -12.34 -32.87
CA LEU A 35 10.99 -13.50 -33.18
C LEU A 35 11.80 -14.64 -33.79
N ASN A 36 12.67 -14.33 -34.73
CA ASN A 36 13.56 -15.31 -35.38
C ASN A 36 14.57 -15.93 -34.41
N ALA A 37 14.94 -15.21 -33.34
CA ALA A 37 15.77 -15.71 -32.25
C ALA A 37 14.97 -16.56 -31.22
N GLY A 38 13.66 -16.77 -31.43
CA GLY A 38 12.80 -17.60 -30.58
C GLY A 38 12.17 -16.89 -29.40
N TYR A 39 12.27 -15.58 -29.34
CA TYR A 39 11.55 -14.79 -28.29
C TYR A 39 10.05 -14.73 -28.61
N SER A 40 9.22 -14.68 -27.58
CA SER A 40 7.76 -14.61 -27.71
C SER A 40 7.25 -13.21 -27.32
N PRO A 41 6.44 -12.53 -28.16
CA PRO A 41 5.96 -11.18 -27.86
C PRO A 41 4.95 -11.19 -26.71
N VAL A 42 4.98 -10.12 -25.87
CA VAL A 42 4.03 -9.89 -24.79
C VAL A 42 3.32 -8.56 -25.03
N GLY A 43 1.98 -8.62 -25.08
CA GLY A 43 1.16 -7.43 -25.30
C GLY A 43 1.09 -7.01 -26.78
N LYS A 44 0.19 -6.07 -27.06
CA LYS A 44 -0.06 -5.58 -28.44
C LYS A 44 0.59 -4.23 -28.73
N GLU A 45 0.90 -3.45 -27.69
CA GLU A 45 1.28 -2.03 -27.84
C GLU A 45 2.76 -1.74 -27.57
N PHE A 46 3.48 -2.65 -26.91
CA PHE A 46 4.88 -2.45 -26.55
C PHE A 46 5.75 -3.60 -27.05
N PRO A 47 6.95 -3.32 -27.58
CA PRO A 47 7.87 -4.34 -28.07
C PRO A 47 8.61 -5.03 -26.92
N VAL A 48 7.87 -5.75 -26.09
CA VAL A 48 8.38 -6.58 -25.02
C VAL A 48 8.28 -8.05 -25.42
N PHE A 49 9.31 -8.82 -25.14
CA PHE A 49 9.44 -10.22 -25.53
C PHE A 49 9.88 -11.06 -24.33
N LEU A 50 9.38 -12.29 -24.25
CA LEU A 50 9.87 -13.27 -23.29
C LEU A 50 11.02 -14.07 -23.87
N HIS A 51 12.08 -14.19 -23.13
CA HIS A 51 13.22 -15.03 -23.49
C HIS A 51 12.79 -16.52 -23.56
N PRO A 52 13.20 -17.26 -24.61
CA PRO A 52 12.68 -18.61 -24.87
C PRO A 52 12.88 -19.59 -23.70
N LYS A 53 14.00 -19.49 -22.99
CA LYS A 53 14.36 -20.39 -21.88
C LYS A 53 14.00 -19.82 -20.51
N THR A 54 14.42 -18.58 -20.20
CA THR A 54 14.32 -18.01 -18.84
C THR A 54 12.96 -17.34 -18.57
N LYS A 55 12.19 -17.04 -19.63
CA LYS A 55 10.92 -16.32 -19.57
C LYS A 55 11.03 -14.89 -19.00
N GLN A 56 12.25 -14.37 -18.86
CA GLN A 56 12.50 -12.99 -18.48
C GLN A 56 12.07 -12.02 -19.59
N GLU A 57 11.73 -10.79 -19.23
CA GLU A 57 11.27 -9.76 -20.16
C GLU A 57 12.44 -9.02 -20.82
N TYR A 58 12.38 -8.95 -22.13
CA TYR A 58 13.32 -8.24 -23.01
C TYR A 58 12.55 -7.20 -23.80
N ALA A 59 12.84 -5.93 -23.60
CA ALA A 59 12.24 -4.83 -24.34
C ALA A 59 13.21 -4.30 -25.39
N LEU A 60 12.74 -3.99 -26.61
CA LEU A 60 13.53 -3.21 -27.55
C LEU A 60 13.76 -1.81 -27.01
N ALA A 61 14.96 -1.26 -27.21
CA ALA A 61 15.27 0.13 -26.90
C ALA A 61 14.27 1.04 -27.62
N ARG A 62 13.75 2.03 -26.88
CA ARG A 62 12.69 2.90 -27.39
C ARG A 62 12.78 4.30 -26.85
N THR A 63 12.24 5.23 -27.60
CA THR A 63 11.87 6.56 -27.14
C THR A 63 10.36 6.66 -26.96
N GLU A 64 9.93 7.56 -26.10
CA GLU A 64 8.51 7.82 -25.85
C GLU A 64 8.26 9.29 -26.15
N ARG A 65 7.18 9.61 -26.87
CA ARG A 65 6.76 10.97 -27.17
C ARG A 65 5.32 11.17 -26.74
N LYS A 66 5.09 12.23 -25.98
CA LYS A 66 3.72 12.63 -25.58
C LYS A 66 3.00 13.22 -26.79
N THR A 67 1.89 12.60 -27.20
CA THR A 67 1.02 13.02 -28.30
C THR A 67 -0.37 13.45 -27.85
N GLY A 68 -0.68 13.29 -26.53
CA GLY A 68 -1.99 13.63 -25.96
C GLY A 68 -2.00 13.57 -24.44
N GLN A 69 -3.19 13.70 -23.84
CA GLN A 69 -3.36 13.58 -22.40
C GLN A 69 -3.58 12.12 -21.97
N GLY A 70 -3.07 11.76 -20.77
CA GLY A 70 -3.27 10.47 -20.13
C GLY A 70 -2.48 9.32 -20.77
N TYR A 71 -2.81 8.07 -20.35
CA TYR A 71 -2.07 6.86 -20.72
C TYR A 71 -2.02 6.60 -22.25
N LYS A 72 -3.09 6.91 -22.98
CA LYS A 72 -3.16 6.75 -24.45
C LYS A 72 -2.47 7.89 -25.21
N GLY A 73 -1.94 8.87 -24.51
CA GLY A 73 -1.25 10.02 -25.07
C GLY A 73 0.24 9.82 -25.31
N PHE A 74 0.75 8.59 -25.28
CA PHE A 74 2.13 8.25 -25.58
C PHE A 74 2.25 7.44 -26.85
N GLU A 75 3.13 7.85 -27.72
CA GLU A 75 3.55 7.09 -28.87
C GLU A 75 4.96 6.57 -28.61
N CYS A 76 5.10 5.23 -28.62
CA CYS A 76 6.39 4.59 -28.44
C CYS A 76 7.03 4.40 -29.80
N PHE A 77 8.21 4.94 -29.97
CA PHE A 77 9.02 4.75 -31.16
C PHE A 77 10.19 3.81 -30.84
N PHE A 78 10.25 2.70 -31.55
CA PHE A 78 11.32 1.70 -31.43
C PHE A 78 11.90 1.40 -32.81
N SER A 79 13.21 1.50 -32.91
CA SER A 79 13.98 1.27 -34.14
C SER A 79 15.36 0.75 -33.71
N PRO A 80 16.06 0.00 -34.57
CA PRO A 80 17.45 -0.39 -34.32
C PRO A 80 18.41 0.78 -34.10
N ASP A 81 18.02 1.99 -34.52
CA ASP A 81 18.83 3.19 -34.36
C ASP A 81 18.68 3.86 -32.99
N VAL A 82 17.68 3.45 -32.19
CA VAL A 82 17.51 3.97 -30.82
C VAL A 82 18.65 3.46 -29.94
N THR A 83 19.38 4.41 -29.37
CA THR A 83 20.55 4.14 -28.54
C THR A 83 20.15 3.71 -27.13
N LEU A 84 21.09 3.08 -26.40
CA LEU A 84 20.91 2.78 -24.97
C LEU A 84 20.67 4.06 -24.15
N GLU A 85 21.41 5.12 -24.47
CA GLU A 85 21.31 6.41 -23.75
C GLU A 85 19.93 7.03 -23.91
N GLU A 86 19.33 7.01 -25.11
CA GLU A 86 17.97 7.48 -25.35
C GLU A 86 16.92 6.66 -24.59
N ASP A 87 17.08 5.32 -24.50
CA ASP A 87 16.17 4.50 -23.67
C ASP A 87 16.32 4.82 -22.17
N LEU A 88 17.53 5.08 -21.69
CA LEU A 88 17.76 5.44 -20.30
C LEU A 88 17.23 6.84 -19.98
N LEU A 89 17.28 7.80 -20.94
CA LEU A 89 16.82 9.20 -20.77
C LEU A 89 15.33 9.28 -20.40
N ARG A 90 14.50 8.42 -20.97
CA ARG A 90 13.05 8.43 -20.73
C ARG A 90 12.61 7.85 -19.37
N ARG A 91 13.54 7.31 -18.58
CA ARG A 91 13.23 6.67 -17.29
C ARG A 91 12.88 7.69 -16.23
N ASP A 92 12.29 7.19 -15.13
CA ASP A 92 11.79 8.05 -14.04
C ASP A 92 12.91 8.66 -13.17
N LEU A 93 13.86 7.81 -12.72
CA LEU A 93 14.90 8.20 -11.77
C LEU A 93 16.29 7.81 -12.28
N THR A 94 17.30 8.61 -12.00
CA THR A 94 18.70 8.36 -12.35
C THR A 94 19.18 6.99 -11.86
N ILE A 95 18.82 6.62 -10.64
CA ILE A 95 19.13 5.32 -10.05
C ILE A 95 18.49 4.12 -10.77
N ASN A 96 17.49 4.36 -11.62
CA ASN A 96 16.83 3.37 -12.48
C ASN A 96 17.29 3.50 -13.96
N ALA A 97 18.14 4.48 -14.26
CA ALA A 97 18.69 4.77 -15.58
C ALA A 97 20.15 4.31 -15.73
N ILE A 98 20.50 3.25 -15.03
CA ILE A 98 21.80 2.56 -15.13
C ILE A 98 21.58 1.25 -15.86
N ALA A 99 22.47 0.92 -16.77
CA ALA A 99 22.49 -0.35 -17.49
C ALA A 99 23.77 -1.13 -17.18
N MET A 100 23.71 -2.46 -17.31
CA MET A 100 24.83 -3.36 -17.09
C MET A 100 24.88 -4.37 -18.25
N ASP A 101 26.03 -4.54 -18.86
CA ASP A 101 26.22 -5.55 -19.89
C ASP A 101 26.43 -6.98 -19.30
N SER A 102 26.59 -7.95 -20.19
CA SER A 102 26.80 -9.35 -19.79
C SER A 102 28.15 -9.61 -19.09
N GLN A 103 29.10 -8.67 -19.19
CA GLN A 103 30.43 -8.75 -18.54
C GLN A 103 30.44 -7.99 -17.20
N GLY A 104 29.34 -7.30 -16.85
CA GLY A 104 29.21 -6.51 -15.64
C GLY A 104 29.69 -5.07 -15.77
N ALA A 105 30.04 -4.60 -16.98
CA ALA A 105 30.36 -3.19 -17.21
C ALA A 105 29.09 -2.33 -17.09
N LEU A 106 29.22 -1.20 -16.37
CA LEU A 106 28.11 -0.27 -16.13
C LEU A 106 28.09 0.88 -17.12
N TYR A 107 26.90 1.21 -17.60
CA TYR A 107 26.61 2.35 -18.46
C TYR A 107 25.68 3.29 -17.68
N ASP A 108 26.19 4.45 -17.30
CA ASP A 108 25.54 5.39 -16.42
C ASP A 108 25.66 6.85 -16.92
N PRO A 109 24.97 7.19 -18.03
CA PRO A 109 25.08 8.52 -18.63
C PRO A 109 24.46 9.64 -17.77
N TYR A 110 23.65 9.30 -16.77
CA TYR A 110 22.88 10.25 -15.96
C TYR A 110 23.30 10.28 -14.48
N ALA A 111 24.53 9.82 -14.17
CA ALA A 111 25.09 9.84 -12.82
C ALA A 111 24.26 9.12 -11.74
N GLY A 112 23.54 8.07 -12.13
CA GLY A 112 22.73 7.27 -11.19
C GLY A 112 23.55 6.61 -10.09
N GLN A 113 24.81 6.21 -10.36
CA GLN A 113 25.71 5.67 -9.35
C GLN A 113 26.05 6.71 -8.27
N GLN A 114 26.24 7.98 -8.66
CA GLN A 114 26.46 9.07 -7.70
C GLN A 114 25.22 9.27 -6.83
N ASP A 115 24.03 9.33 -7.43
CA ASP A 115 22.78 9.45 -6.66
C ASP A 115 22.52 8.22 -5.76
N LEU A 116 22.97 7.01 -6.14
CA LEU A 116 22.95 5.85 -5.26
C LEU A 116 23.85 6.03 -4.04
N GLN A 117 25.05 6.56 -4.21
CA GLN A 117 26.00 6.85 -3.11
C GLN A 117 25.43 7.93 -2.19
N ASP A 118 24.87 9.00 -2.75
CA ASP A 118 24.33 10.15 -2.03
C ASP A 118 22.94 9.89 -1.44
N ARG A 119 22.33 8.72 -1.74
CA ARG A 119 20.97 8.33 -1.31
C ARG A 119 19.92 9.31 -1.80
N ILE A 120 19.96 9.68 -3.08
CA ILE A 120 19.07 10.66 -3.70
C ILE A 120 18.15 9.99 -4.73
N LEU A 121 16.86 10.36 -4.70
CA LEU A 121 15.88 10.06 -5.74
C LEU A 121 15.75 11.29 -6.65
N ARG A 122 16.47 11.28 -7.75
CA ARG A 122 16.52 12.37 -8.74
C ARG A 122 15.89 11.91 -10.05
N HIS A 123 15.06 12.77 -10.67
CA HIS A 123 14.53 12.52 -12.02
C HIS A 123 15.66 12.57 -13.06
N VAL A 124 15.50 11.83 -14.15
CA VAL A 124 16.54 11.74 -15.19
C VAL A 124 16.59 12.99 -16.05
N SER A 125 15.43 13.52 -16.45
CA SER A 125 15.31 14.64 -17.39
C SER A 125 13.97 15.37 -17.24
N GLU A 126 13.84 16.52 -17.90
CA GLU A 126 12.58 17.27 -17.98
C GLU A 126 11.41 16.48 -18.59
N ALA A 127 11.69 15.42 -19.36
CA ALA A 127 10.67 14.49 -19.83
C ALA A 127 9.93 13.75 -18.70
N PHE A 128 10.37 13.90 -17.45
CA PHE A 128 9.68 13.42 -16.26
C PHE A 128 8.22 13.91 -16.18
N VAL A 129 7.95 15.16 -16.62
CA VAL A 129 6.60 15.74 -16.60
C VAL A 129 5.62 15.09 -17.57
N GLU A 130 6.11 14.32 -18.52
CA GLU A 130 5.26 13.71 -19.55
C GLU A 130 4.31 12.65 -19.00
N ASP A 131 4.74 11.86 -17.99
CA ASP A 131 3.88 10.88 -17.32
C ASP A 131 3.63 11.26 -15.85
N PRO A 132 2.42 11.75 -15.50
CA PRO A 132 2.09 12.12 -14.13
C PRO A 132 2.16 10.93 -13.15
N LEU A 133 2.12 9.67 -13.61
CA LEU A 133 2.31 8.51 -12.73
C LEU A 133 3.69 8.50 -12.06
N ARG A 134 4.68 9.14 -12.66
CA ARG A 134 6.04 9.21 -12.10
C ARG A 134 6.05 9.85 -10.71
N VAL A 135 5.11 10.76 -10.41
CA VAL A 135 4.92 11.33 -9.06
C VAL A 135 4.65 10.22 -8.04
N LEU A 136 3.70 9.32 -8.34
CA LEU A 136 3.38 8.19 -7.47
C LEU A 136 4.52 7.17 -7.40
N ARG A 137 5.22 6.96 -8.52
CA ARG A 137 6.39 6.07 -8.58
C ARG A 137 7.53 6.57 -7.69
N VAL A 138 7.85 7.88 -7.72
CA VAL A 138 8.86 8.48 -6.83
C VAL A 138 8.47 8.29 -5.37
N ALA A 139 7.21 8.55 -5.00
CA ALA A 139 6.70 8.33 -3.65
C ALA A 139 6.84 6.86 -3.22
N ARG A 140 6.57 5.90 -4.13
CA ARG A 140 6.76 4.47 -3.86
C ARG A 140 8.25 4.09 -3.72
N PHE A 141 9.14 4.67 -4.53
CA PHE A 141 10.58 4.44 -4.37
C PHE A 141 11.11 5.03 -3.07
N ALA A 142 10.60 6.20 -2.65
CA ALA A 142 10.88 6.75 -1.33
C ALA A 142 10.46 5.75 -0.22
N ALA A 143 9.27 5.16 -0.31
CA ALA A 143 8.80 4.15 0.63
C ALA A 143 9.64 2.86 0.60
N LYS A 144 10.10 2.42 -0.58
CA LYS A 144 10.98 1.23 -0.71
C LYS A 144 12.37 1.47 -0.13
N LEU A 145 12.95 2.63 -0.37
CA LEU A 145 14.36 2.91 -0.11
C LEU A 145 14.59 3.77 1.15
N ALA A 146 13.52 4.17 1.86
CA ALA A 146 13.62 4.94 3.10
C ALA A 146 14.55 4.29 4.17
N PRO A 147 14.52 2.96 4.41
CA PRO A 147 15.41 2.33 5.39
C PRO A 147 16.90 2.46 5.04
N LEU A 148 17.21 2.73 3.77
CA LEU A 148 18.56 2.98 3.29
C LEU A 148 18.93 4.47 3.32
N GLY A 149 18.07 5.34 3.84
CA GLY A 149 18.32 6.77 3.97
C GLY A 149 18.08 7.60 2.69
N PHE A 150 17.39 7.07 1.69
CA PHE A 150 17.08 7.80 0.47
C PHE A 150 16.09 8.93 0.71
N ARG A 151 16.34 10.07 0.05
CA ARG A 151 15.47 11.25 0.04
C ARG A 151 15.22 11.73 -1.39
N VAL A 152 14.09 12.38 -1.63
CA VAL A 152 13.79 12.99 -2.93
C VAL A 152 14.63 14.27 -3.07
N ALA A 153 15.25 14.44 -4.25
CA ALA A 153 15.97 15.68 -4.57
C ALA A 153 15.03 16.87 -4.61
N ASP A 154 15.50 18.04 -4.17
CA ASP A 154 14.68 19.26 -4.10
C ASP A 154 14.11 19.66 -5.47
N GLU A 155 14.92 19.59 -6.51
CA GLU A 155 14.49 19.86 -7.89
C GLU A 155 13.47 18.82 -8.39
N THR A 156 13.55 17.56 -7.98
CA THR A 156 12.55 16.54 -8.29
C THR A 156 11.24 16.81 -7.56
N MET A 157 11.31 17.23 -6.29
CA MET A 157 10.15 17.64 -5.53
C MET A 157 9.45 18.86 -6.18
N GLN A 158 10.20 19.85 -6.63
CA GLN A 158 9.65 21.02 -7.35
C GLN A 158 8.97 20.60 -8.66
N LEU A 159 9.58 19.68 -9.40
CA LEU A 159 9.01 19.16 -10.63
C LEU A 159 7.71 18.36 -10.36
N MET A 160 7.67 17.55 -9.31
CA MET A 160 6.45 16.87 -8.85
C MET A 160 5.34 17.87 -8.50
N GLN A 161 5.67 18.97 -7.79
CA GLN A 161 4.73 20.04 -7.47
C GLN A 161 4.19 20.74 -8.73
N SER A 162 5.03 20.95 -9.75
CA SER A 162 4.59 21.53 -11.02
C SER A 162 3.61 20.62 -11.77
N ILE A 163 3.81 19.30 -11.74
CA ILE A 163 2.87 18.31 -12.31
C ILE A 163 1.53 18.35 -11.56
N VAL A 164 1.54 18.48 -10.24
CA VAL A 164 0.31 18.64 -9.46
C VAL A 164 -0.41 19.94 -9.86
N ALA A 165 0.31 21.05 -9.95
CA ALA A 165 -0.25 22.35 -10.31
C ALA A 165 -0.81 22.39 -11.74
N SER A 166 -0.27 21.60 -12.68
CA SER A 166 -0.80 21.48 -14.04
C SER A 166 -2.17 20.78 -14.12
N GLY A 167 -2.57 20.05 -13.07
CA GLY A 167 -3.81 19.27 -13.03
C GLY A 167 -3.74 17.93 -13.74
N GLU A 168 -2.59 17.54 -14.31
CA GLU A 168 -2.44 16.29 -15.07
C GLU A 168 -2.62 15.01 -14.23
N LEU A 169 -2.39 15.09 -12.90
CA LEU A 169 -2.64 13.95 -12.00
C LEU A 169 -4.10 13.47 -12.04
N SER A 170 -5.05 14.36 -12.32
CA SER A 170 -6.48 14.01 -12.42
C SER A 170 -6.79 13.12 -13.62
N ALA A 171 -5.89 13.01 -14.59
CA ALA A 171 -6.02 12.14 -15.76
C ALA A 171 -5.53 10.70 -15.49
N LEU A 172 -4.95 10.42 -14.32
CA LEU A 172 -4.54 9.06 -13.96
C LEU A 172 -5.74 8.15 -13.80
N THR A 173 -5.68 6.97 -14.40
CA THR A 173 -6.73 5.96 -14.19
C THR A 173 -6.67 5.41 -12.77
N ALA A 174 -7.83 5.04 -12.24
CA ALA A 174 -7.98 4.46 -10.91
C ALA A 174 -7.06 3.27 -10.68
N GLU A 175 -6.94 2.40 -11.69
CA GLU A 175 -6.11 1.20 -11.65
C GLU A 175 -4.62 1.52 -11.51
N ARG A 176 -4.12 2.58 -12.20
CA ARG A 176 -2.72 3.01 -12.10
C ARG A 176 -2.44 3.57 -10.71
N VAL A 177 -3.35 4.36 -10.16
CA VAL A 177 -3.25 4.88 -8.77
C VAL A 177 -3.22 3.72 -7.78
N TRP A 178 -4.17 2.78 -7.89
CA TRP A 178 -4.21 1.61 -7.01
C TRP A 178 -2.95 0.76 -7.10
N GLN A 179 -2.43 0.50 -8.29
CA GLN A 179 -1.21 -0.29 -8.46
C GLN A 179 -0.01 0.30 -7.74
N GLU A 180 0.21 1.61 -7.82
CA GLU A 180 1.34 2.25 -7.12
C GLU A 180 1.11 2.27 -5.60
N TRP A 181 -0.13 2.56 -5.15
CA TRP A 181 -0.48 2.47 -3.73
C TRP A 181 -0.33 1.06 -3.19
N HIS A 182 -0.89 0.06 -3.88
CA HIS A 182 -0.75 -1.35 -3.48
C HIS A 182 0.72 -1.78 -3.38
N LYS A 183 1.55 -1.45 -4.39
CA LYS A 183 2.99 -1.72 -4.33
C LYS A 183 3.67 -1.01 -3.17
N SER A 184 3.23 0.20 -2.81
CA SER A 184 3.77 0.93 -1.66
C SER A 184 3.43 0.25 -0.33
N LEU A 185 2.23 -0.34 -0.20
CA LEU A 185 1.85 -1.12 1.00
C LEU A 185 2.80 -2.29 1.27
N LEU A 186 3.43 -2.85 0.24
CA LEU A 186 4.38 -3.96 0.34
C LEU A 186 5.81 -3.52 0.66
N THR A 187 6.07 -2.21 0.73
CA THR A 187 7.39 -1.67 1.05
C THR A 187 7.68 -1.69 2.56
N PRO A 188 8.94 -1.53 2.97
CA PRO A 188 9.31 -1.43 4.38
C PRO A 188 8.77 -0.19 5.09
N ALA A 189 8.53 0.91 4.36
CA ALA A 189 8.13 2.19 4.93
C ALA A 189 6.94 2.83 4.17
N PRO A 190 5.76 2.19 4.16
CA PRO A 190 4.61 2.63 3.36
C PRO A 190 4.10 4.03 3.74
N GLN A 191 4.36 4.51 4.97
CA GLN A 191 4.05 5.87 5.40
C GLN A 191 4.76 6.93 4.55
N GLN A 192 5.95 6.63 4.01
CA GLN A 192 6.69 7.56 3.16
C GLN A 192 5.98 7.83 1.83
N PHE A 193 5.22 6.86 1.32
CA PHE A 193 4.39 7.07 0.13
C PHE A 193 3.39 8.22 0.36
N LEU A 194 2.64 8.15 1.45
CA LEU A 194 1.66 9.18 1.81
C LEU A 194 2.33 10.52 2.13
N ALA A 195 3.45 10.49 2.86
CA ALA A 195 4.19 11.69 3.25
C ALA A 195 4.74 12.46 2.03
N ILE A 196 5.36 11.77 1.06
CA ILE A 196 5.89 12.39 -0.16
C ILE A 196 4.75 12.91 -1.05
N LEU A 197 3.66 12.16 -1.22
CA LEU A 197 2.49 12.64 -1.97
C LEU A 197 1.89 13.89 -1.32
N ARG A 198 1.86 13.96 0.01
CA ARG A 198 1.41 15.15 0.72
C ARG A 198 2.37 16.32 0.50
N GLN A 199 3.67 16.11 0.63
CA GLN A 199 4.69 17.16 0.47
C GLN A 199 4.64 17.82 -0.91
N CYS A 200 4.36 17.06 -1.97
CA CYS A 200 4.20 17.62 -3.31
C CYS A 200 2.76 18.07 -3.63
N GLY A 201 1.79 17.89 -2.73
CA GLY A 201 0.37 18.23 -2.94
C GLY A 201 -0.43 17.17 -3.72
N ALA A 202 0.20 16.08 -4.13
CA ALA A 202 -0.46 15.02 -4.90
C ALA A 202 -1.51 14.25 -4.08
N LEU A 203 -1.31 14.15 -2.76
CA LEU A 203 -2.23 13.40 -1.87
C LEU A 203 -3.65 13.94 -1.96
N ALA A 204 -3.82 15.26 -1.95
CA ALA A 204 -5.11 15.95 -2.08
C ALA A 204 -5.84 15.63 -3.40
N VAL A 205 -5.09 15.28 -4.45
CA VAL A 205 -5.65 14.95 -5.76
C VAL A 205 -6.02 13.46 -5.86
N VAL A 206 -5.09 12.58 -5.45
CA VAL A 206 -5.26 11.13 -5.68
C VAL A 206 -5.98 10.41 -4.54
N LEU A 207 -5.78 10.85 -3.29
CA LEU A 207 -6.36 10.28 -2.07
C LEU A 207 -6.87 11.38 -1.12
N PRO A 208 -7.82 12.23 -1.57
CA PRO A 208 -8.29 13.37 -0.79
C PRO A 208 -8.89 12.97 0.56
N GLU A 209 -9.41 11.75 0.69
CA GLU A 209 -9.97 11.26 1.95
C GLU A 209 -8.88 11.06 3.02
N ILE A 210 -7.65 10.70 2.61
CA ILE A 210 -6.50 10.61 3.52
C ILE A 210 -5.92 11.99 3.77
N ASP A 211 -5.82 12.83 2.74
CA ASP A 211 -5.31 14.20 2.90
C ASP A 211 -6.14 15.03 3.89
N ALA A 212 -7.46 14.83 3.90
CA ALA A 212 -8.38 15.49 4.81
C ALA A 212 -8.16 15.18 6.30
N LEU A 213 -7.36 14.18 6.65
CA LEU A 213 -7.02 13.85 8.04
C LEU A 213 -5.97 14.80 8.64
N PHE A 214 -5.17 15.44 7.80
CA PHE A 214 -4.12 16.34 8.27
C PHE A 214 -4.71 17.68 8.71
N GLY A 215 -4.22 18.20 9.84
CA GLY A 215 -4.75 19.40 10.47
C GLY A 215 -6.00 19.14 11.32
N VAL A 216 -6.47 17.89 11.43
CA VAL A 216 -7.62 17.51 12.24
C VAL A 216 -7.14 17.07 13.63
N PRO A 217 -7.46 17.84 14.72
CA PRO A 217 -6.92 17.55 16.04
C PRO A 217 -7.65 16.38 16.72
N GLN A 218 -6.90 15.56 17.45
CA GLN A 218 -7.37 14.49 18.33
C GLN A 218 -7.12 14.84 19.82
N PRO A 219 -7.77 14.16 20.80
CA PRO A 219 -7.48 14.41 22.21
C PRO A 219 -6.03 14.04 22.56
N GLU A 220 -5.23 15.01 22.97
CA GLU A 220 -3.82 14.86 23.36
C GLU A 220 -3.59 13.75 24.39
N LYS A 221 -4.53 13.57 25.32
CA LYS A 221 -4.48 12.51 26.33
C LYS A 221 -4.30 11.10 25.73
N TRP A 222 -4.90 10.88 24.57
CA TRP A 222 -4.91 9.57 23.89
C TRP A 222 -4.04 9.52 22.65
N HIS A 223 -3.74 10.69 22.08
CA HIS A 223 -2.98 10.89 20.86
C HIS A 223 -1.98 12.04 21.05
N PRO A 224 -0.80 11.76 21.64
CA PRO A 224 0.21 12.81 21.89
C PRO A 224 0.67 13.56 20.64
N GLU A 225 0.58 12.92 19.46
CA GLU A 225 0.84 13.51 18.15
C GLU A 225 -0.23 14.53 17.73
N ILE A 226 -1.39 14.55 18.37
CA ILE A 226 -2.54 15.44 18.16
C ILE A 226 -3.15 15.36 16.75
N ASP A 227 -2.36 15.49 15.71
CA ASP A 227 -2.82 15.52 14.30
C ASP A 227 -3.19 14.12 13.79
N THR A 228 -4.43 13.96 13.27
CA THR A 228 -4.94 12.67 12.76
C THR A 228 -4.17 12.18 11.54
N GLY A 229 -3.70 13.08 10.67
CA GLY A 229 -2.88 12.71 9.51
C GLY A 229 -1.50 12.20 9.92
N ILE A 230 -0.87 12.85 10.91
CA ILE A 230 0.40 12.37 11.48
C ILE A 230 0.18 11.00 12.16
N HIS A 231 -0.89 10.84 12.92
CA HIS A 231 -1.28 9.55 13.47
C HIS A 231 -1.40 8.47 12.38
N THR A 232 -2.07 8.77 11.26
CA THR A 232 -2.22 7.84 10.13
C THR A 232 -0.86 7.40 9.57
N LEU A 233 0.13 8.29 9.48
CA LEU A 233 1.49 7.92 9.05
C LEU A 233 2.16 6.99 10.06
N LEU A 234 2.04 7.27 11.37
CA LEU A 234 2.60 6.44 12.43
C LEU A 234 1.94 5.05 12.46
N VAL A 235 0.62 4.98 12.29
CA VAL A 235 -0.12 3.71 12.16
C VAL A 235 0.35 2.91 10.95
N ALA A 236 0.54 3.55 9.80
CA ALA A 236 1.05 2.89 8.59
C ALA A 236 2.45 2.30 8.79
N GLU A 237 3.32 3.01 9.52
CA GLU A 237 4.65 2.52 9.91
C GLU A 237 4.55 1.29 10.82
N GLN A 238 3.73 1.34 11.87
CA GLN A 238 3.58 0.22 12.79
C GLN A 238 2.92 -0.98 12.13
N ALA A 239 1.92 -0.78 11.27
CA ALA A 239 1.32 -1.85 10.50
C ALA A 239 2.33 -2.58 9.59
N ALA A 240 3.32 -1.85 9.04
CA ALA A 240 4.38 -2.46 8.25
C ALA A 240 5.35 -3.32 9.09
N LYS A 241 5.57 -2.95 10.36
CA LYS A 241 6.38 -3.75 11.29
C LYS A 241 5.65 -5.00 11.78
N LEU A 242 4.32 -4.91 11.98
CA LEU A 242 3.51 -5.97 12.56
C LEU A 242 3.02 -7.01 11.53
N SER A 243 2.86 -6.64 10.26
CA SER A 243 2.29 -7.53 9.26
C SER A 243 2.92 -7.31 7.88
N SER A 244 3.16 -8.40 7.15
CA SER A 244 3.52 -8.36 5.72
C SER A 244 2.29 -8.28 4.79
N SER A 245 1.08 -8.45 5.32
CA SER A 245 -0.17 -8.41 4.55
C SER A 245 -0.49 -6.99 4.08
N ALA A 246 -0.55 -6.79 2.77
CA ALA A 246 -1.00 -5.52 2.19
C ALA A 246 -2.44 -5.18 2.61
N VAL A 247 -3.30 -6.18 2.81
CA VAL A 247 -4.70 -6.01 3.24
C VAL A 247 -4.77 -5.40 4.64
N VAL A 248 -3.97 -5.92 5.58
CA VAL A 248 -3.85 -5.37 6.95
C VAL A 248 -3.30 -3.94 6.92
N ARG A 249 -2.23 -3.71 6.15
CA ARG A 249 -1.59 -2.39 6.05
C ARG A 249 -2.52 -1.34 5.44
N PHE A 250 -3.30 -1.72 4.43
CA PHE A 250 -4.33 -0.87 3.85
C PHE A 250 -5.42 -0.52 4.87
N ALA A 251 -6.00 -1.54 5.52
CA ALA A 251 -7.06 -1.36 6.50
C ALA A 251 -6.62 -0.43 7.66
N ALA A 252 -5.38 -0.58 8.12
CA ALA A 252 -4.78 0.27 9.12
C ALA A 252 -4.63 1.73 8.66
N GLN A 253 -4.29 1.99 7.38
CA GLN A 253 -4.16 3.35 6.84
C GLN A 253 -5.50 4.09 6.72
N VAL A 254 -6.62 3.37 6.54
CA VAL A 254 -7.91 4.00 6.23
C VAL A 254 -8.95 3.88 7.34
N HIS A 255 -8.59 3.31 8.51
CA HIS A 255 -9.56 3.03 9.58
C HIS A 255 -10.24 4.28 10.14
N ASP A 256 -9.56 5.41 10.13
CA ASP A 256 -9.96 6.66 10.75
C ASP A 256 -10.45 7.74 9.77
N LEU A 257 -10.72 7.41 8.51
CA LEU A 257 -11.13 8.40 7.49
C LEU A 257 -12.34 9.25 7.92
N GLY A 258 -13.21 8.72 8.78
CA GLY A 258 -14.35 9.46 9.30
C GLY A 258 -13.99 10.69 10.11
N LYS A 259 -12.79 10.75 10.72
CA LYS A 259 -12.32 11.92 11.46
C LYS A 259 -12.12 13.14 10.56
N GLY A 260 -11.68 12.93 9.31
CA GLY A 260 -11.43 13.98 8.33
C GLY A 260 -12.67 14.77 7.89
N VAL A 261 -13.87 14.25 8.13
CA VAL A 261 -15.15 14.93 7.79
C VAL A 261 -15.94 15.37 9.03
N THR A 262 -15.36 15.21 10.21
CA THR A 262 -16.00 15.67 11.46
C THR A 262 -15.98 17.19 11.52
N PRO A 263 -17.14 17.86 11.75
CA PRO A 263 -17.16 19.30 11.84
C PRO A 263 -16.29 19.81 13.01
N PRO A 264 -15.64 20.99 12.89
CA PRO A 264 -14.79 21.55 13.94
C PRO A 264 -15.45 21.68 15.31
N SER A 265 -16.77 21.84 15.34
CA SER A 265 -17.55 21.90 16.60
C SER A 265 -17.55 20.59 17.40
N GLU A 266 -17.18 19.47 16.79
CA GLU A 266 -17.07 18.15 17.45
C GLU A 266 -15.62 17.77 17.75
N TRP A 267 -14.67 18.59 17.37
CA TRP A 267 -13.26 18.39 17.68
C TRP A 267 -13.00 18.57 19.20
N PRO A 268 -12.08 17.82 19.77
CA PRO A 268 -11.29 16.73 19.20
C PRO A 268 -11.94 15.34 19.40
N SER A 269 -13.23 15.24 19.76
CA SER A 269 -13.86 13.97 20.19
C SER A 269 -14.31 13.06 19.03
N HIS A 270 -14.53 13.60 17.84
CA HIS A 270 -14.90 12.87 16.61
C HIS A 270 -16.02 11.85 16.79
N LYS A 271 -17.12 12.27 17.40
CA LYS A 271 -18.27 11.38 17.60
C LYS A 271 -18.74 10.80 16.29
N MET A 272 -19.07 9.50 16.28
CA MET A 272 -19.56 8.78 15.09
C MET A 272 -18.56 8.63 13.93
N HIS A 273 -17.27 8.93 14.09
CA HIS A 273 -16.28 8.80 13.00
C HIS A 273 -16.23 7.39 12.41
N CYS A 274 -16.45 6.33 13.20
CA CYS A 274 -16.56 4.96 12.69
C CYS A 274 -17.73 4.82 11.70
N HIS A 275 -18.88 5.46 11.96
CA HIS A 275 -20.03 5.37 11.08
C HIS A 275 -19.84 6.15 9.77
N THR A 276 -19.33 7.39 9.87
CA THR A 276 -19.03 8.21 8.69
C THR A 276 -17.89 7.62 7.86
N GLY A 277 -16.90 7.01 8.52
CA GLY A 277 -15.78 6.33 7.89
C GLY A 277 -16.19 5.17 6.98
N LEU A 278 -17.22 4.40 7.34
CA LEU A 278 -17.72 3.29 6.51
C LEU A 278 -18.14 3.76 5.11
N LYS A 279 -18.79 4.92 5.00
CA LYS A 279 -19.20 5.49 3.72
C LYS A 279 -17.99 5.94 2.91
N LEU A 280 -17.04 6.63 3.56
CA LEU A 280 -15.83 7.12 2.92
C LEU A 280 -14.95 5.98 2.40
N ILE A 281 -14.76 4.91 3.18
CA ILE A 281 -14.01 3.73 2.74
C ILE A 281 -14.64 3.10 1.50
N LYS A 282 -15.98 2.95 1.46
CA LYS A 282 -16.68 2.43 0.27
C LYS A 282 -16.45 3.29 -0.96
N GLN A 283 -16.61 4.62 -0.81
CA GLN A 283 -16.41 5.58 -1.90
C GLN A 283 -14.96 5.60 -2.40
N LEU A 284 -13.98 5.61 -1.49
CA LEU A 284 -12.56 5.53 -1.81
C LEU A 284 -12.25 4.23 -2.60
N CYS A 285 -12.71 3.08 -2.09
CA CYS A 285 -12.44 1.79 -2.72
C CYS A 285 -13.09 1.68 -4.12
N GLU A 286 -14.28 2.24 -4.31
CA GLU A 286 -14.93 2.29 -5.62
C GLU A 286 -14.18 3.21 -6.58
N ARG A 287 -13.81 4.42 -6.14
CA ARG A 287 -13.13 5.44 -6.94
C ARG A 287 -11.74 4.97 -7.39
N VAL A 288 -10.98 4.31 -6.50
CA VAL A 288 -9.59 3.87 -6.77
C VAL A 288 -9.53 2.42 -7.27
N ARG A 289 -10.68 1.73 -7.40
CA ARG A 289 -10.76 0.33 -7.83
C ARG A 289 -10.01 -0.65 -6.91
N VAL A 290 -10.12 -0.41 -5.61
CA VAL A 290 -9.52 -1.30 -4.58
C VAL A 290 -10.25 -2.65 -4.58
N PRO A 291 -9.55 -3.80 -4.55
CA PRO A 291 -10.17 -5.12 -4.48
C PRO A 291 -11.02 -5.32 -3.22
N ASN A 292 -12.05 -6.15 -3.34
CA ASN A 292 -13.04 -6.35 -2.27
C ASN A 292 -12.43 -6.84 -0.95
N GLU A 293 -11.40 -7.67 -0.99
CA GLU A 293 -10.73 -8.18 0.22
C GLU A 293 -10.15 -7.06 1.09
N PHE A 294 -9.55 -6.05 0.46
CA PHE A 294 -9.01 -4.86 1.14
C PHE A 294 -10.13 -4.02 1.75
N ARG A 295 -11.17 -3.75 0.95
CA ARG A 295 -12.35 -2.99 1.38
C ARG A 295 -13.05 -3.66 2.55
N ASP A 296 -13.25 -4.97 2.48
CA ASP A 296 -14.03 -5.70 3.48
C ASP A 296 -13.32 -5.71 4.84
N LEU A 297 -12.00 -5.92 4.89
CA LEU A 297 -11.25 -5.78 6.13
C LEU A 297 -11.25 -4.34 6.64
N ALA A 298 -11.04 -3.35 5.79
CA ALA A 298 -11.04 -1.94 6.17
C ALA A 298 -12.37 -1.50 6.80
N LEU A 299 -13.50 -1.96 6.26
CA LEU A 299 -14.82 -1.70 6.84
C LEU A 299 -14.98 -2.32 8.22
N MET A 300 -14.50 -3.55 8.42
CA MET A 300 -14.54 -4.23 9.71
C MET A 300 -13.69 -3.52 10.76
N VAL A 301 -12.47 -3.12 10.38
CA VAL A 301 -11.56 -2.36 11.26
C VAL A 301 -12.20 -1.02 11.63
N CYS A 302 -12.65 -0.25 10.65
CA CYS A 302 -13.32 1.04 10.87
C CYS A 302 -14.50 0.92 11.85
N GLU A 303 -15.35 -0.11 11.69
CA GLU A 303 -16.52 -0.30 12.56
C GLU A 303 -16.16 -0.74 13.98
N GLN A 304 -15.10 -1.56 14.15
CA GLN A 304 -14.88 -2.29 15.40
C GLN A 304 -13.64 -1.86 16.18
N HIS A 305 -12.68 -1.11 15.61
CA HIS A 305 -11.43 -0.76 16.31
C HIS A 305 -11.67 -0.09 17.66
N SER A 306 -12.60 0.88 17.73
CA SER A 306 -12.94 1.57 18.96
C SER A 306 -13.54 0.65 20.05
N ASN A 307 -14.27 -0.41 19.67
CA ASN A 307 -14.75 -1.43 20.59
C ASN A 307 -13.59 -2.29 21.09
N ILE A 308 -12.70 -2.72 20.20
CA ILE A 308 -11.55 -3.56 20.54
C ILE A 308 -10.60 -2.82 21.50
N HIS A 309 -10.35 -1.53 21.28
CA HIS A 309 -9.55 -0.72 22.22
C HIS A 309 -10.13 -0.69 23.64
N ARG A 310 -11.44 -0.80 23.76
CA ARG A 310 -12.14 -0.86 25.05
C ARG A 310 -12.50 -2.28 25.49
N ALA A 311 -11.76 -3.29 25.03
CA ALA A 311 -12.06 -4.71 25.29
C ALA A 311 -12.25 -5.02 26.78
N ALA A 312 -11.55 -4.32 27.69
CA ALA A 312 -11.70 -4.49 29.13
C ALA A 312 -13.08 -4.10 29.66
N GLU A 313 -13.77 -3.17 28.98
CA GLU A 313 -15.08 -2.64 29.39
C GLU A 313 -16.24 -3.40 28.72
N LEU A 314 -15.96 -4.22 27.71
CA LEU A 314 -16.98 -4.90 26.95
C LEU A 314 -17.61 -6.06 27.72
N LYS A 315 -18.95 -6.12 27.64
CA LYS A 315 -19.70 -7.27 28.14
C LYS A 315 -19.50 -8.49 27.21
N PRO A 316 -19.52 -9.72 27.75
CA PRO A 316 -19.39 -10.95 26.94
C PRO A 316 -20.31 -11.00 25.71
N GLN A 317 -21.56 -10.56 25.86
CA GLN A 317 -22.54 -10.49 24.77
C GLN A 317 -22.08 -9.56 23.65
N THR A 318 -21.44 -8.43 23.99
CA THR A 318 -20.93 -7.49 22.98
C THR A 318 -19.75 -8.10 22.23
N ILE A 319 -18.86 -8.81 22.91
CA ILE A 319 -17.71 -9.50 22.30
C ILE A 319 -18.20 -10.57 21.30
N VAL A 320 -19.18 -11.43 21.70
CA VAL A 320 -19.74 -12.44 20.79
C VAL A 320 -20.44 -11.80 19.60
N LYS A 321 -21.13 -10.67 19.77
CA LYS A 321 -21.72 -9.91 18.65
C LYS A 321 -20.64 -9.37 17.69
N ILE A 322 -19.50 -8.92 18.19
CA ILE A 322 -18.36 -8.53 17.36
C ILE A 322 -17.89 -9.73 16.55
N PHE A 323 -17.69 -10.89 17.15
CA PHE A 323 -17.29 -12.11 16.47
C PHE A 323 -18.28 -12.51 15.36
N ASN A 324 -19.59 -12.42 15.61
CA ASN A 324 -20.61 -12.67 14.61
C ASN A 324 -20.52 -11.67 13.42
N LYS A 325 -20.32 -10.38 13.67
CA LYS A 325 -20.16 -9.36 12.64
C LYS A 325 -18.93 -9.57 11.79
N LEU A 326 -17.82 -9.99 12.41
CA LEU A 326 -16.56 -10.28 11.73
C LEU A 326 -16.60 -11.60 10.98
N ASP A 327 -17.62 -12.44 11.21
CA ASP A 327 -17.74 -13.78 10.63
C ASP A 327 -16.51 -14.68 10.91
N VAL A 328 -15.94 -14.53 12.10
CA VAL A 328 -14.73 -15.27 12.51
C VAL A 328 -14.92 -16.77 12.62
N TRP A 329 -16.18 -17.21 12.69
CA TRP A 329 -16.54 -18.64 12.72
C TRP A 329 -16.24 -19.37 11.42
N ARG A 330 -16.29 -18.67 10.30
CA ARG A 330 -15.97 -19.19 8.96
C ARG A 330 -14.61 -18.73 8.46
N LYS A 331 -14.16 -17.56 8.91
CA LYS A 331 -12.91 -16.93 8.49
C LYS A 331 -12.13 -16.48 9.71
N ALA A 332 -11.49 -17.44 10.37
CA ALA A 332 -10.79 -17.25 11.64
C ALA A 332 -9.63 -16.24 11.54
N GLU A 333 -8.99 -16.17 10.37
CA GLU A 333 -7.90 -15.24 10.06
C GLU A 333 -8.29 -13.77 10.23
N ARG A 334 -9.55 -13.42 10.00
CA ARG A 334 -10.06 -12.04 10.14
C ARG A 334 -9.86 -11.46 11.52
N LEU A 335 -9.97 -12.31 12.57
CA LEU A 335 -9.77 -11.84 13.94
C LEU A 335 -8.33 -11.37 14.14
N ASN A 336 -7.36 -12.17 13.68
CA ASN A 336 -5.95 -11.81 13.77
C ASN A 336 -5.66 -10.53 12.98
N ASP A 337 -6.17 -10.41 11.76
CA ASP A 337 -5.95 -9.25 10.90
C ASP A 337 -6.48 -7.94 11.54
N ILE A 338 -7.68 -7.99 12.13
CA ILE A 338 -8.26 -6.85 12.85
C ILE A 338 -7.45 -6.50 14.09
N LEU A 339 -7.02 -7.49 14.86
CA LEU A 339 -6.20 -7.26 16.06
C LEU A 339 -4.85 -6.65 15.71
N LEU A 340 -4.22 -7.06 14.60
CA LEU A 340 -3.01 -6.43 14.08
C LEU A 340 -3.24 -4.96 13.68
N CYS A 341 -4.38 -4.64 13.05
CA CYS A 341 -4.73 -3.25 12.75
C CYS A 341 -4.92 -2.42 14.02
N CYS A 342 -5.63 -2.94 15.02
CA CYS A 342 -5.84 -2.25 16.30
C CYS A 342 -4.53 -2.10 17.09
N GLN A 343 -3.64 -3.09 17.02
CA GLN A 343 -2.31 -3.01 17.62
C GLN A 343 -1.45 -1.95 16.92
N ALA A 344 -1.53 -1.87 15.59
CA ALA A 344 -0.85 -0.82 14.81
C ALA A 344 -1.36 0.58 15.17
N ASP A 345 -2.67 0.75 15.32
CA ASP A 345 -3.30 1.99 15.77
C ASP A 345 -2.80 2.38 17.19
N HIS A 346 -2.79 1.44 18.12
CA HIS A 346 -2.26 1.68 19.47
C HIS A 346 -0.79 2.08 19.45
N ALA A 347 0.05 1.31 18.75
CA ALA A 347 1.48 1.56 18.63
C ALA A 347 1.81 2.79 17.76
N GLY A 348 0.89 3.24 16.92
CA GLY A 348 0.99 4.46 16.12
C GLY A 348 0.83 5.75 16.92
N ARG A 349 0.53 5.68 18.21
CA ARG A 349 0.50 6.84 19.10
C ARG A 349 1.92 7.16 19.55
N GLN A 350 2.28 8.41 19.45
CA GLN A 350 3.64 8.87 19.78
C GLN A 350 4.04 8.47 21.20
N GLY A 351 5.14 7.74 21.34
CA GLY A 351 5.65 7.24 22.61
C GLY A 351 5.06 5.90 23.08
N LEU A 352 4.11 5.30 22.34
CA LEU A 352 3.51 4.01 22.69
C LEU A 352 3.95 2.84 21.81
N GLN A 353 4.97 3.03 20.96
CA GLN A 353 5.41 2.03 19.96
C GLN A 353 5.73 0.66 20.57
N ASP A 354 6.32 0.65 21.76
CA ASP A 354 6.76 -0.57 22.45
C ASP A 354 5.86 -0.95 23.64
N HIS A 355 4.73 -0.26 23.80
CA HIS A 355 3.80 -0.60 24.89
C HIS A 355 2.97 -1.83 24.55
N PRO A 356 2.73 -2.72 25.54
CA PRO A 356 1.91 -3.90 25.33
C PRO A 356 0.46 -3.51 24.98
N TYR A 357 -0.19 -4.36 24.18
CA TYR A 357 -1.59 -4.20 23.79
C TYR A 357 -2.44 -5.37 24.34
N PRO A 358 -2.76 -5.37 25.64
CA PRO A 358 -3.45 -6.47 26.31
C PRO A 358 -4.88 -6.69 25.79
N GLN A 359 -5.46 -5.73 25.11
CA GLN A 359 -6.77 -5.86 24.48
C GLN A 359 -6.80 -7.01 23.44
N ALA A 360 -5.70 -7.20 22.68
CA ALA A 360 -5.61 -8.29 21.73
C ALA A 360 -5.65 -9.66 22.45
N GLU A 361 -4.87 -9.82 23.51
CA GLU A 361 -4.85 -11.05 24.31
C GLU A 361 -6.22 -11.37 24.90
N ARG A 362 -6.90 -10.35 25.46
CA ARG A 362 -8.24 -10.50 26.01
C ARG A 362 -9.28 -10.92 24.96
N ILE A 363 -9.25 -10.34 23.78
CA ILE A 363 -10.15 -10.71 22.68
C ILE A 363 -9.82 -12.12 22.16
N GLN A 364 -8.55 -12.48 22.06
CA GLN A 364 -8.11 -13.83 21.70
C GLN A 364 -8.59 -14.88 22.71
N LEU A 365 -8.44 -14.61 24.01
CA LEU A 365 -8.93 -15.48 25.08
C LEU A 365 -10.44 -15.69 24.97
N ALA A 366 -11.20 -14.61 24.77
CA ALA A 366 -12.64 -14.68 24.57
C ALA A 366 -13.03 -15.48 23.34
N TYR A 367 -12.27 -15.36 22.25
CA TYR A 367 -12.51 -16.11 21.02
C TYR A 367 -12.27 -17.62 21.21
N GLN A 368 -11.18 -17.99 21.87
CA GLN A 368 -10.88 -19.41 22.16
C GLN A 368 -11.96 -20.04 23.03
N ALA A 369 -12.42 -19.31 24.07
CA ALA A 369 -13.53 -19.76 24.91
C ALA A 369 -14.83 -19.93 24.10
N ALA A 370 -15.16 -19.00 23.23
CA ALA A 370 -16.35 -19.10 22.39
C ALA A 370 -16.25 -20.24 21.36
N LEU A 371 -15.05 -20.49 20.84
CA LEU A 371 -14.77 -21.53 19.85
C LEU A 371 -14.92 -22.95 20.44
N SER A 372 -14.65 -23.13 21.76
CA SER A 372 -14.80 -24.41 22.43
C SER A 372 -16.27 -24.90 22.53
N VAL A 373 -17.24 -24.04 22.22
CA VAL A 373 -18.66 -24.39 22.21
C VAL A 373 -19.02 -25.07 20.89
N GLU A 374 -19.01 -26.40 20.91
CA GLU A 374 -19.34 -27.24 19.74
C GLU A 374 -20.86 -27.24 19.47
N VAL A 375 -21.24 -27.03 18.21
CA VAL A 375 -22.64 -27.11 17.76
C VAL A 375 -23.24 -28.51 18.00
N GLN A 376 -22.42 -29.54 17.95
CA GLN A 376 -22.87 -30.93 18.17
C GLN A 376 -23.41 -31.14 19.58
N SER A 377 -22.81 -30.51 20.59
CA SER A 377 -23.32 -30.60 21.98
C SER A 377 -24.71 -29.98 22.11
N VAL A 378 -24.97 -28.89 21.39
CA VAL A 378 -26.30 -28.24 21.39
C VAL A 378 -27.37 -29.12 20.75
N ILE A 379 -27.01 -29.83 19.66
CA ILE A 379 -27.91 -30.75 18.99
C ILE A 379 -28.20 -31.96 19.86
N GLN A 380 -27.21 -32.50 20.56
CA GLN A 380 -27.35 -33.63 21.49
C GLN A 380 -28.29 -33.33 22.66
N ASP A 381 -28.29 -32.06 23.13
CA ASP A 381 -29.21 -31.59 24.16
C ASP A 381 -30.64 -31.34 23.68
N GLY A 382 -30.94 -31.71 22.39
CA GLY A 382 -32.29 -31.76 21.84
C GLY A 382 -32.76 -30.48 21.13
N PHE A 383 -31.91 -29.46 20.98
CA PHE A 383 -32.24 -28.24 20.23
C PHE A 383 -32.34 -28.52 18.70
N LYS A 384 -33.30 -27.89 18.03
CA LYS A 384 -33.57 -28.10 16.58
C LYS A 384 -33.79 -26.79 15.86
N GLY A 385 -33.47 -26.76 14.56
CA GLY A 385 -33.71 -25.61 13.69
C GLY A 385 -33.07 -24.31 14.19
N PRO A 386 -33.76 -23.18 14.19
CA PRO A 386 -33.23 -21.88 14.62
C PRO A 386 -32.76 -21.86 16.09
N ALA A 387 -33.38 -22.68 16.97
CA ALA A 387 -33.04 -22.77 18.38
C ALA A 387 -31.59 -23.26 18.61
N ILE A 388 -31.00 -24.00 17.67
CA ILE A 388 -29.59 -24.40 17.76
C ILE A 388 -28.68 -23.18 17.78
N ARG A 389 -28.92 -22.21 16.87
CA ARG A 389 -28.12 -20.99 16.78
C ARG A 389 -28.24 -20.15 18.05
N ASP A 390 -29.45 -19.94 18.51
CA ASP A 390 -29.72 -19.11 19.69
C ASP A 390 -29.08 -19.72 20.96
N GLU A 391 -29.18 -21.02 21.14
CA GLU A 391 -28.57 -21.72 22.26
C GLU A 391 -27.03 -21.74 22.14
N GLN A 392 -26.49 -21.96 20.94
CA GLN A 392 -25.04 -21.89 20.73
C GLN A 392 -24.49 -20.50 21.05
N GLU A 393 -25.18 -19.44 20.64
CA GLU A 393 -24.79 -18.06 20.98
C GLU A 393 -24.84 -17.82 22.49
N ARG A 394 -25.88 -18.29 23.16
CA ARG A 394 -26.00 -18.22 24.65
C ARG A 394 -24.83 -18.92 25.33
N ARG A 395 -24.49 -20.15 24.91
CA ARG A 395 -23.35 -20.91 25.48
C ARG A 395 -22.01 -20.24 25.20
N ARG A 396 -21.82 -19.68 24.02
CA ARG A 396 -20.62 -18.87 23.70
C ARG A 396 -20.48 -17.67 24.63
N ILE A 397 -21.57 -16.97 24.92
CA ILE A 397 -21.57 -15.84 25.85
C ILE A 397 -21.15 -16.30 27.25
N GLU A 398 -21.71 -17.42 27.76
CA GLU A 398 -21.34 -17.96 29.07
C GLU A 398 -19.88 -18.44 29.11
N ALA A 399 -19.39 -19.10 28.07
CA ALA A 399 -18.00 -19.51 27.97
C ALA A 399 -17.04 -18.31 27.99
N VAL A 400 -17.34 -17.25 27.22
CA VAL A 400 -16.58 -16.00 27.23
C VAL A 400 -16.61 -15.36 28.63
N LYS A 401 -17.78 -15.29 29.28
CA LYS A 401 -17.93 -14.76 30.63
C LYS A 401 -17.04 -15.50 31.62
N ALA A 402 -17.08 -16.81 31.61
CA ALA A 402 -16.26 -17.65 32.49
C ALA A 402 -14.76 -17.44 32.28
N ALA A 403 -14.32 -17.41 31.01
CA ALA A 403 -12.91 -17.21 30.67
C ALA A 403 -12.39 -15.82 31.12
N LEU A 404 -13.19 -14.77 30.92
CA LEU A 404 -12.79 -13.40 31.26
C LEU A 404 -12.87 -13.07 32.76
N LEU A 405 -13.55 -13.89 33.58
CA LEU A 405 -13.56 -13.74 35.05
C LEU A 405 -12.33 -14.40 35.68
N ASN A 406 -11.69 -15.35 34.99
CA ASN A 406 -10.54 -16.09 35.49
C ASN A 406 -9.20 -15.54 34.96
N ALA A 407 -9.22 -14.51 34.12
CA ALA A 407 -8.07 -13.81 33.55
C ALA A 407 -7.90 -12.43 34.18
#